data_4c86a21762208d4d8e31cbc478f1780e
#
_entry.id   4c86a21762208d4d8e31cbc478f1780e
#
_cell.length_a   1.000
_cell.length_b   1.000
_cell.length_c   1.000
_cell.angle_alpha   90.00
_cell.angle_beta   90.00
_cell.angle_gamma   90.00
#
_symmetry.space_group_name_H-M   'P 1'
#
loop_
_entity.id
_entity.type
_entity.pdbx_description
1 polymer ?
#
loop_
_entity_poly.entity_id
_entity_poly.type
_entity_poly.pdbx_seq_one_letter_code
_entity_poly.pdbx_strand_id
1 'polypeptide(L)'
;MNKQSIITALLALVAMAGQGQVKCHVEGTVVEGTKAVGLAIYRDGTDPKDSPLQLTVKDGRFECDVEDTQVERWHIVDFGEVLEKGMTSRSDAFFSEDGATVTISLDGDKFKVTSTGKEYQQWQAMEQAANAKFRPLYEALDESDEVAMNELENQYHLWTLDYYETHPMLGFLFELDGRLKGFHYNDTGLAAMLDIYHRLYADLYTDHPVHQRIAEQEAIAYQMFGHKYSDYIARTMDGQQVHASDYYKDRLTLVICWASWCAPCIREANDIIPLYNQYHDRGLNVFSLAHEFTSTDAMRKAVERNSYPWPCLVDLDDEFGVFRKHGTANSALLIIDRDGTIIAVPNSVEELKAKLEEIFKDK
;
A
#
# COMPACT_ATOMS: atom_id res chain seq x y z
N MET A 1 -20.28 18.77 36.31
CA MET A 1 -20.06 17.43 35.72
C MET A 1 -21.16 16.50 36.19
N ASN A 2 -21.90 15.92 35.28
CA ASN A 2 -23.09 15.13 35.59
C ASN A 2 -22.65 13.70 35.97
N LYS A 3 -23.34 13.06 36.95
CA LYS A 3 -22.99 11.70 37.41
C LYS A 3 -22.89 10.67 36.30
N GLN A 4 -23.61 10.85 35.20
CA GLN A 4 -23.51 10.01 33.99
C GLN A 4 -22.17 10.12 33.28
N SER A 5 -21.56 11.31 33.21
CA SER A 5 -20.24 11.50 32.59
C SER A 5 -19.09 10.85 33.38
N ILE A 6 -19.27 10.74 34.73
CA ILE A 6 -18.27 10.09 35.59
C ILE A 6 -18.38 8.56 35.45
N ILE A 7 -19.59 8.01 35.30
CA ILE A 7 -19.81 6.57 35.12
C ILE A 7 -19.30 6.13 33.74
N THR A 8 -19.50 6.92 32.69
CA THR A 8 -19.00 6.63 31.35
C THR A 8 -17.46 6.69 31.30
N ALA A 9 -16.84 7.65 31.99
CA ALA A 9 -15.38 7.74 32.10
C ALA A 9 -14.77 6.60 32.94
N LEU A 10 -15.46 6.14 34.00
CA LEU A 10 -15.04 5.00 34.81
C LEU A 10 -15.21 3.67 34.05
N LEU A 11 -16.25 3.50 33.24
CA LEU A 11 -16.46 2.32 32.40
C LEU A 11 -15.43 2.26 31.25
N ALA A 12 -15.03 3.41 30.69
CA ALA A 12 -13.94 3.48 29.71
C ALA A 12 -12.58 3.15 30.33
N LEU A 13 -12.33 3.58 31.58
CA LEU A 13 -11.10 3.23 32.32
C LEU A 13 -11.07 1.74 32.75
N VAL A 14 -12.21 1.15 33.06
CA VAL A 14 -12.31 -0.28 33.42
C VAL A 14 -12.20 -1.17 32.19
N ALA A 15 -12.67 -0.71 31.00
CA ALA A 15 -12.47 -1.44 29.75
C ALA A 15 -11.01 -1.42 29.26
N MET A 16 -10.24 -0.42 29.63
CA MET A 16 -8.78 -0.37 29.34
C MET A 16 -7.92 -1.22 30.29
N ALA A 17 -8.44 -1.62 31.45
CA ALA A 17 -7.69 -2.36 32.47
C ALA A 17 -7.63 -3.88 32.24
N GLY A 18 -8.10 -4.39 31.09
CA GLY A 18 -8.13 -5.81 30.74
C GLY A 18 -7.40 -6.20 29.44
N GLN A 19 -6.86 -5.26 28.69
CA GLN A 19 -6.01 -5.57 27.54
C GLN A 19 -4.56 -5.69 28.00
N GLY A 20 -3.91 -6.82 27.70
CA GLY A 20 -2.50 -7.01 27.99
C GLY A 20 -1.68 -5.88 27.37
N GLN A 21 -0.80 -5.27 28.15
CA GLN A 21 0.14 -4.28 27.63
C GLN A 21 1.36 -5.04 27.11
N VAL A 22 1.67 -4.85 25.84
CA VAL A 22 2.91 -5.33 25.24
C VAL A 22 3.94 -4.22 25.39
N LYS A 23 5.08 -4.55 25.99
CA LYS A 23 6.21 -3.64 26.12
C LYS A 23 7.47 -4.25 25.54
N CYS A 24 8.05 -3.56 24.55
CA CYS A 24 9.26 -3.94 23.85
C CYS A 24 10.33 -2.88 24.06
N HIS A 25 11.55 -3.29 24.36
CA HIS A 25 12.71 -2.40 24.46
C HIS A 25 13.43 -2.32 23.12
N VAL A 26 13.65 -1.11 22.61
CA VAL A 26 14.39 -0.86 21.36
C VAL A 26 15.67 -0.12 21.69
N GLU A 27 16.80 -0.68 21.31
CA GLU A 27 18.11 -0.07 21.44
C GLU A 27 18.88 -0.12 20.11
N GLY A 28 19.78 0.82 19.88
CA GLY A 28 20.52 0.76 18.64
C GLY A 28 21.76 1.65 18.59
N THR A 29 22.48 1.47 17.47
CA THR A 29 23.72 2.20 17.18
C THR A 29 23.73 2.74 15.78
N VAL A 30 24.34 3.91 15.61
CA VAL A 30 24.71 4.50 14.33
C VAL A 30 26.22 4.38 14.20
N VAL A 31 26.69 3.66 13.18
CA VAL A 31 28.12 3.42 12.95
C VAL A 31 28.80 4.75 12.62
N GLU A 32 30.01 4.93 13.14
CA GLU A 32 30.80 6.15 12.92
C GLU A 32 30.99 6.44 11.41
N GLY A 33 30.75 7.68 11.01
CA GLY A 33 30.79 8.10 9.60
C GLY A 33 29.46 7.94 8.85
N THR A 34 28.46 7.28 9.42
CA THR A 34 27.11 7.18 8.85
C THR A 34 26.35 8.49 9.04
N LYS A 35 25.80 9.02 7.96
CA LYS A 35 24.90 10.18 8.02
C LYS A 35 23.50 9.71 8.34
N ALA A 36 23.00 10.10 9.51
CA ALA A 36 21.58 9.99 9.86
C ALA A 36 21.04 11.40 10.10
N VAL A 37 20.00 11.80 9.37
CA VAL A 37 19.42 13.14 9.48
C VAL A 37 18.38 13.20 10.58
N GLY A 38 17.76 12.06 10.89
CA GLY A 38 16.81 11.94 11.99
C GLY A 38 16.16 10.56 11.98
N LEU A 39 16.48 9.74 12.97
CA LEU A 39 15.88 8.41 13.07
C LEU A 39 14.51 8.49 13.74
N ALA A 40 13.56 7.74 13.20
CA ALA A 40 12.24 7.59 13.79
C ALA A 40 11.71 6.18 13.58
N ILE A 41 10.82 5.76 14.48
CA ILE A 41 10.02 4.55 14.30
C ILE A 41 8.55 4.92 14.18
N TYR A 42 7.80 4.16 13.40
CA TYR A 42 6.37 4.33 13.26
C TYR A 42 5.69 2.98 13.11
N ARG A 43 4.41 2.91 13.53
CA ARG A 43 3.62 1.69 13.43
C ARG A 43 3.17 1.44 12.00
N ASP A 44 3.19 0.20 11.57
CA ASP A 44 2.65 -0.22 10.27
C ASP A 44 1.19 0.22 10.09
N GLY A 45 0.87 0.66 8.89
CA GLY A 45 -0.45 1.20 8.56
C GLY A 45 -0.74 2.62 9.04
N THR A 46 0.26 3.32 9.63
CA THR A 46 0.18 4.75 9.93
C THR A 46 1.07 5.54 8.97
N ASP A 47 0.71 6.80 8.68
CA ASP A 47 1.62 7.68 7.92
C ASP A 47 2.81 8.05 8.82
N PRO A 48 4.05 7.83 8.39
CA PRO A 48 5.22 8.22 9.16
C PRO A 48 5.29 9.72 9.47
N LYS A 49 4.55 10.56 8.75
CA LYS A 49 4.48 12.01 9.00
C LYS A 49 3.51 12.38 10.12
N ASP A 50 2.52 11.55 10.40
CA ASP A 50 1.45 11.88 11.35
C ASP A 50 1.86 11.70 12.81
N SER A 51 2.60 10.64 13.15
CA SER A 51 2.95 10.34 14.54
C SER A 51 4.21 9.47 14.68
N PRO A 52 5.36 9.89 14.12
CA PRO A 52 6.59 9.15 14.30
C PRO A 52 7.13 9.32 15.73
N LEU A 53 7.58 8.22 16.34
CA LEU A 53 8.38 8.29 17.55
C LEU A 53 9.83 8.61 17.16
N GLN A 54 10.23 9.87 17.35
CA GLN A 54 11.59 10.30 17.02
C GLN A 54 12.61 9.74 18.02
N LEU A 55 13.71 9.20 17.50
CA LEU A 55 14.79 8.63 18.28
C LEU A 55 15.90 9.65 18.50
N THR A 56 16.23 9.90 19.76
CA THR A 56 17.36 10.79 20.09
C THR A 56 18.66 9.98 20.04
N VAL A 57 19.50 10.27 19.04
CA VAL A 57 20.83 9.67 18.95
C VAL A 57 21.82 10.48 19.77
N LYS A 58 22.44 9.85 20.76
CA LYS A 58 23.48 10.44 21.61
C LYS A 58 24.71 9.53 21.62
N ASP A 59 25.85 10.10 21.28
CA ASP A 59 27.14 9.34 21.18
C ASP A 59 27.02 8.09 20.29
N GLY A 60 26.30 8.20 19.16
CA GLY A 60 26.06 7.12 18.23
C GLY A 60 25.12 6.03 18.73
N ARG A 61 24.38 6.27 19.83
CA ARG A 61 23.43 5.31 20.40
C ARG A 61 22.05 5.92 20.58
N PHE A 62 21.03 5.08 20.57
CA PHE A 62 19.65 5.44 20.91
C PHE A 62 18.97 4.28 21.63
N GLU A 63 17.97 4.60 22.43
CA GLU A 63 17.09 3.63 23.07
C GLU A 63 15.70 4.23 23.27
N CYS A 64 14.68 3.40 23.27
CA CYS A 64 13.32 3.74 23.66
C CYS A 64 12.54 2.49 24.04
N ASP A 65 11.43 2.66 24.74
CA ASP A 65 10.44 1.62 24.95
C ASP A 65 9.25 1.86 24.00
N VAL A 66 8.75 0.79 23.41
CA VAL A 66 7.52 0.78 22.62
C VAL A 66 6.46 0.05 23.41
N GLU A 67 5.30 0.69 23.58
CA GLU A 67 4.16 0.13 24.31
C GLU A 67 2.97 0.04 23.36
N ASP A 68 2.40 -1.16 23.26
CA ASP A 68 1.22 -1.48 22.44
C ASP A 68 0.19 -2.28 23.27
N THR A 69 -1.01 -2.39 22.76
CA THR A 69 -2.02 -3.28 23.33
C THR A 69 -1.86 -4.71 22.86
N GLN A 70 -1.15 -4.92 21.76
CA GLN A 70 -0.84 -6.21 21.12
C GLN A 70 0.48 -6.13 20.37
N VAL A 71 0.95 -7.26 19.85
CA VAL A 71 2.12 -7.30 18.97
C VAL A 71 1.80 -6.54 17.68
N GLU A 72 2.53 -5.48 17.39
CA GLU A 72 2.39 -4.69 16.16
C GLU A 72 3.70 -4.70 15.37
N ARG A 73 3.60 -4.50 14.05
CA ARG A 73 4.77 -4.29 13.21
C ARG A 73 5.13 -2.81 13.19
N TRP A 74 6.39 -2.53 13.45
CA TRP A 74 6.97 -1.20 13.46
C TRP A 74 8.07 -1.09 12.41
N HIS A 75 8.26 0.08 11.87
CA HIS A 75 9.33 0.39 10.94
C HIS A 75 10.30 1.37 11.56
N ILE A 76 11.60 1.16 11.33
CA ILE A 76 12.66 2.15 11.55
C ILE A 76 13.02 2.83 10.24
N VAL A 77 13.14 4.16 10.25
CA VAL A 77 13.46 4.94 9.05
C VAL A 77 14.42 6.08 9.37
N ASP A 78 15.14 6.55 8.37
CA ASP A 78 15.73 7.88 8.42
C ASP A 78 14.69 8.93 8.02
N PHE A 79 14.01 9.46 9.02
CA PHE A 79 12.89 10.38 8.84
C PHE A 79 13.32 11.71 8.20
N GLY A 80 14.58 12.12 8.36
CA GLY A 80 15.11 13.28 7.68
C GLY A 80 15.06 13.15 6.16
N GLU A 81 15.35 11.95 5.62
CA GLU A 81 15.18 11.69 4.18
C GLU A 81 13.70 11.74 3.75
N VAL A 82 12.80 11.20 4.57
CA VAL A 82 11.35 11.26 4.29
C VAL A 82 10.88 12.72 4.18
N LEU A 83 11.36 13.59 5.06
CA LEU A 83 11.00 15.01 5.02
C LEU A 83 11.60 15.75 3.81
N GLU A 84 12.85 15.40 3.43
CA GLU A 84 13.54 16.07 2.32
C GLU A 84 13.08 15.59 0.94
N LYS A 85 12.86 14.26 0.79
CA LYS A 85 12.64 13.61 -0.51
C LYS A 85 11.23 13.05 -0.68
N GLY A 86 10.39 13.09 0.38
CA GLY A 86 9.07 12.47 0.39
C GLY A 86 9.08 10.95 0.56
N MET A 87 10.26 10.32 0.44
CA MET A 87 10.47 8.88 0.60
C MET A 87 11.87 8.59 1.11
N THR A 88 12.09 7.38 1.64
CA THR A 88 13.43 6.88 1.97
C THR A 88 13.58 5.44 1.48
N SER A 89 14.78 5.09 1.02
CA SER A 89 15.17 3.69 0.77
C SER A 89 15.76 3.01 2.00
N ARG A 90 15.98 3.78 3.08
CA ARG A 90 16.56 3.31 4.33
C ARG A 90 15.45 3.04 5.34
N SER A 91 14.97 1.81 5.35
CA SER A 91 13.98 1.32 6.32
C SER A 91 14.19 -0.15 6.62
N ASP A 92 13.74 -0.59 7.77
CA ASP A 92 13.62 -1.98 8.17
C ASP A 92 12.46 -2.11 9.16
N ALA A 93 12.07 -3.34 9.50
CA ALA A 93 10.91 -3.59 10.35
C ALA A 93 11.23 -4.50 11.52
N PHE A 94 10.41 -4.40 12.58
CA PHE A 94 10.44 -5.26 13.75
C PHE A 94 9.03 -5.44 14.34
N PHE A 95 8.88 -6.37 15.28
CA PHE A 95 7.63 -6.55 16.01
C PHE A 95 7.79 -6.10 17.48
N SER A 96 6.77 -5.38 17.99
CA SER A 96 6.69 -4.99 19.40
C SER A 96 6.16 -6.16 20.22
N GLU A 97 7.05 -7.10 20.60
CA GLU A 97 6.68 -8.26 21.39
C GLU A 97 6.99 -8.03 22.88
N ASP A 98 6.09 -8.51 23.76
CA ASP A 98 6.22 -8.31 25.21
C ASP A 98 7.51 -8.90 25.78
N GLY A 99 8.26 -8.08 26.48
CA GLY A 99 9.56 -8.44 27.05
C GLY A 99 10.67 -8.64 26.03
N ALA A 100 10.42 -8.39 24.74
CA ALA A 100 11.46 -8.48 23.73
C ALA A 100 12.42 -7.28 23.76
N THR A 101 13.67 -7.55 23.38
CA THR A 101 14.67 -6.52 23.06
C THR A 101 14.91 -6.54 21.56
N VAL A 102 14.70 -5.39 20.93
CA VAL A 102 15.03 -5.13 19.52
C VAL A 102 16.34 -4.36 19.47
N THR A 103 17.32 -4.90 18.77
CA THR A 103 18.61 -4.23 18.55
C THR A 103 18.73 -3.81 17.10
N ILE A 104 19.00 -2.52 16.87
CA ILE A 104 19.09 -1.91 15.54
C ILE A 104 20.49 -1.34 15.33
N SER A 105 21.10 -1.60 14.19
CA SER A 105 22.30 -0.88 13.77
C SER A 105 22.09 -0.23 12.41
N LEU A 106 22.51 1.01 12.25
CA LEU A 106 22.60 1.71 10.97
C LEU A 106 24.05 1.85 10.56
N ASP A 107 24.40 1.23 9.43
CA ASP A 107 25.72 1.28 8.81
C ASP A 107 25.61 1.73 7.36
N GLY A 108 26.15 2.90 7.05
CA GLY A 108 25.98 3.55 5.76
C GLY A 108 24.50 3.83 5.47
N ASP A 109 23.94 3.11 4.50
CA ASP A 109 22.57 3.22 4.04
C ASP A 109 21.67 2.05 4.48
N LYS A 110 22.19 1.13 5.32
CA LYS A 110 21.50 -0.11 5.69
C LYS A 110 21.19 -0.18 7.17
N PHE A 111 19.95 -0.45 7.48
CA PHE A 111 19.55 -0.94 8.77
C PHE A 111 19.82 -2.46 8.89
N LYS A 112 20.18 -2.88 10.08
CA LYS A 112 20.18 -4.28 10.48
C LYS A 112 19.42 -4.37 11.79
N VAL A 113 18.32 -5.09 11.75
CA VAL A 113 17.45 -5.33 12.91
C VAL A 113 17.63 -6.77 13.40
N THR A 114 17.61 -6.95 14.69
CA THR A 114 17.51 -8.26 15.36
C THR A 114 16.58 -8.12 16.55
N SER A 115 15.88 -9.17 16.94
CA SER A 115 14.99 -9.18 18.11
C SER A 115 15.05 -10.51 18.84
N THR A 116 14.84 -10.46 20.16
CA THR A 116 14.64 -11.65 20.98
C THR A 116 13.20 -12.18 20.91
N GLY A 117 12.28 -11.43 20.25
CA GLY A 117 10.88 -11.78 20.09
C GLY A 117 10.67 -12.99 19.19
N LYS A 118 9.67 -13.82 19.51
CA LYS A 118 9.40 -15.08 18.81
C LYS A 118 8.85 -14.84 17.39
N GLU A 119 7.92 -13.91 17.23
CA GLU A 119 7.29 -13.61 15.92
C GLU A 119 8.35 -13.04 14.97
N TYR A 120 9.22 -12.15 15.46
CA TYR A 120 10.33 -11.63 14.68
C TYR A 120 11.31 -12.72 14.26
N GLN A 121 11.65 -13.64 15.17
CA GLN A 121 12.57 -14.75 14.87
C GLN A 121 11.98 -15.71 13.82
N GLN A 122 10.68 -15.97 13.86
CA GLN A 122 10.00 -16.77 12.82
C GLN A 122 10.06 -16.07 11.46
N TRP A 123 9.76 -14.77 11.43
CA TRP A 123 9.84 -13.98 10.19
C TRP A 123 11.28 -13.91 9.66
N GLN A 124 12.24 -13.68 10.52
CA GLN A 124 13.66 -13.69 10.15
C GLN A 124 14.13 -15.05 9.60
N ALA A 125 13.62 -16.16 10.14
CA ALA A 125 13.93 -17.49 9.64
C ALA A 125 13.39 -17.70 8.21
N MET A 126 12.20 -17.19 7.90
CA MET A 126 11.65 -17.17 6.56
C MET A 126 12.54 -16.36 5.60
N GLU A 127 12.91 -15.15 5.98
CA GLU A 127 13.78 -14.25 5.21
C GLU A 127 15.15 -14.93 4.92
N GLN A 128 15.74 -15.58 5.93
CA GLN A 128 16.99 -16.30 5.76
C GLN A 128 16.85 -17.49 4.80
N ALA A 129 15.76 -18.24 4.90
CA ALA A 129 15.48 -19.38 3.99
C ALA A 129 15.24 -18.89 2.56
N ALA A 130 14.49 -17.80 2.38
CA ALA A 130 14.28 -17.14 1.09
C ALA A 130 15.61 -16.67 0.47
N ASN A 131 16.41 -15.94 1.26
CA ASN A 131 17.72 -15.46 0.83
C ASN A 131 18.67 -16.60 0.44
N ALA A 132 18.71 -17.66 1.23
CA ALA A 132 19.56 -18.83 0.92
C ALA A 132 19.16 -19.51 -0.41
N LYS A 133 17.87 -19.54 -0.73
CA LYS A 133 17.35 -20.18 -1.92
C LYS A 133 17.45 -19.27 -3.15
N PHE A 134 17.04 -18.01 -3.05
CA PHE A 134 16.80 -17.15 -4.21
C PHE A 134 17.94 -16.18 -4.52
N ARG A 135 18.71 -15.71 -3.54
CA ARG A 135 19.83 -14.79 -3.78
C ARG A 135 20.80 -15.30 -4.83
N PRO A 136 21.29 -16.58 -4.80
CA PRO A 136 22.21 -17.06 -5.83
C PRO A 136 21.57 -17.08 -7.24
N LEU A 137 20.24 -17.23 -7.32
CA LEU A 137 19.50 -17.21 -8.58
C LEU A 137 19.41 -15.79 -9.14
N TYR A 138 19.11 -14.80 -8.29
CA TYR A 138 19.14 -13.39 -8.69
C TYR A 138 20.53 -12.91 -9.11
N GLU A 139 21.57 -13.29 -8.36
CA GLU A 139 22.95 -12.94 -8.68
C GLU A 139 23.46 -13.58 -10.01
N ALA A 140 22.85 -14.66 -10.44
CA ALA A 140 23.19 -15.34 -11.70
C ALA A 140 22.42 -14.83 -12.93
N LEU A 141 21.36 -14.03 -12.73
CA LEU A 141 20.56 -13.47 -13.81
C LEU A 141 21.20 -12.24 -14.42
N ASP A 142 21.00 -12.05 -15.72
CA ASP A 142 21.21 -10.76 -16.37
C ASP A 142 20.04 -9.84 -16.04
N GLU A 143 20.32 -8.72 -15.38
CA GLU A 143 19.32 -7.71 -14.96
C GLU A 143 18.49 -7.15 -16.13
N SER A 144 18.98 -7.28 -17.37
CA SER A 144 18.26 -6.87 -18.57
C SER A 144 17.29 -7.93 -19.11
N ASP A 145 17.33 -9.17 -18.61
CA ASP A 145 16.39 -10.22 -18.98
C ASP A 145 15.10 -10.17 -18.14
N GLU A 146 14.21 -9.25 -18.54
CA GLU A 146 12.93 -9.03 -17.85
C GLU A 146 12.07 -10.31 -17.75
N VAL A 147 12.13 -11.21 -18.74
CA VAL A 147 11.35 -12.44 -18.73
C VAL A 147 11.86 -13.40 -17.65
N ALA A 148 13.17 -13.59 -17.58
CA ALA A 148 13.77 -14.44 -16.56
C ALA A 148 13.63 -13.84 -15.16
N MET A 149 13.69 -12.51 -15.01
CA MET A 149 13.43 -11.82 -13.75
C MET A 149 12.00 -12.04 -13.26
N ASN A 150 11.01 -11.81 -14.12
CA ASN A 150 9.59 -12.04 -13.79
C ASN A 150 9.30 -13.50 -13.41
N GLU A 151 9.90 -14.45 -14.09
CA GLU A 151 9.76 -15.89 -13.77
C GLU A 151 10.35 -16.20 -12.38
N LEU A 152 11.52 -15.64 -12.06
CA LEU A 152 12.14 -15.83 -10.74
C LEU A 152 11.34 -15.16 -9.62
N GLU A 153 10.80 -13.97 -9.85
CA GLU A 153 9.90 -13.29 -8.91
C GLU A 153 8.64 -14.12 -8.64
N ASN A 154 8.04 -14.70 -9.69
CA ASN A 154 6.91 -15.60 -9.54
C ASN A 154 7.26 -16.86 -8.73
N GLN A 155 8.42 -17.47 -8.97
CA GLN A 155 8.90 -18.60 -8.17
C GLN A 155 9.14 -18.21 -6.69
N TYR A 156 9.71 -17.04 -6.44
CA TYR A 156 9.88 -16.49 -5.09
C TYR A 156 8.51 -16.34 -4.41
N HIS A 157 7.55 -15.74 -5.10
CA HIS A 157 6.21 -15.51 -4.58
C HIS A 157 5.49 -16.83 -4.23
N LEU A 158 5.48 -17.80 -5.14
CA LEU A 158 4.88 -19.11 -4.89
C LEU A 158 5.53 -19.85 -3.71
N TRP A 159 6.85 -19.75 -3.59
CA TRP A 159 7.58 -20.32 -2.45
C TRP A 159 7.21 -19.63 -1.13
N THR A 160 7.04 -18.32 -1.13
CA THR A 160 6.64 -17.56 0.06
C THR A 160 5.24 -17.96 0.52
N LEU A 161 4.31 -18.16 -0.42
CA LEU A 161 2.95 -18.63 -0.10
C LEU A 161 2.98 -20.03 0.54
N ASP A 162 3.74 -20.97 -0.03
CA ASP A 162 3.93 -22.32 0.53
C ASP A 162 4.57 -22.29 1.92
N TYR A 163 5.51 -21.35 2.13
CA TYR A 163 6.12 -21.15 3.44
C TYR A 163 5.09 -20.68 4.49
N TYR A 164 4.24 -19.73 4.17
CA TYR A 164 3.17 -19.26 5.06
C TYR A 164 2.13 -20.33 5.37
N GLU A 165 1.83 -21.21 4.42
CA GLU A 165 0.93 -22.35 4.69
C GLU A 165 1.54 -23.39 5.65
N THR A 166 2.82 -23.62 5.55
CA THR A 166 3.52 -24.65 6.33
C THR A 166 4.10 -24.12 7.66
N HIS A 167 4.27 -22.81 7.76
CA HIS A 167 4.81 -22.14 8.96
C HIS A 167 3.95 -20.92 9.31
N PRO A 168 2.75 -21.12 9.90
CA PRO A 168 1.89 -20.02 10.27
C PRO A 168 2.57 -19.01 11.22
N MET A 169 2.52 -17.73 10.87
CA MET A 169 3.14 -16.64 11.61
C MET A 169 2.32 -15.34 11.52
N LEU A 170 2.39 -14.51 12.54
CA LEU A 170 1.69 -13.22 12.58
C LEU A 170 2.14 -12.29 11.43
N GLY A 171 3.38 -12.37 11.00
CA GLY A 171 3.94 -11.61 9.89
C GLY A 171 3.12 -11.72 8.60
N PHE A 172 2.53 -12.89 8.31
CA PHE A 172 1.64 -13.06 7.15
C PHE A 172 0.43 -12.11 7.19
N LEU A 173 -0.18 -11.91 8.35
CA LEU A 173 -1.35 -11.03 8.48
C LEU A 173 -0.98 -9.57 8.20
N PHE A 174 0.20 -9.13 8.63
CA PHE A 174 0.69 -7.79 8.30
C PHE A 174 1.04 -7.64 6.82
N GLU A 175 1.61 -8.67 6.20
CA GLU A 175 1.86 -8.66 4.76
C GLU A 175 0.55 -8.58 3.97
N LEU A 176 -0.46 -9.37 4.35
CA LEU A 176 -1.77 -9.34 3.71
C LEU A 176 -2.47 -7.98 3.90
N ASP A 177 -2.47 -7.41 5.12
CA ASP A 177 -3.02 -6.07 5.39
C ASP A 177 -2.33 -4.99 4.55
N GLY A 178 -1.00 -5.02 4.49
CA GLY A 178 -0.22 -4.09 3.67
C GLY A 178 -0.51 -4.24 2.17
N ARG A 179 -0.59 -5.48 1.69
CA ARG A 179 -0.86 -5.76 0.29
C ARG A 179 -2.28 -5.37 -0.12
N LEU A 180 -3.26 -5.58 0.75
CA LEU A 180 -4.64 -5.14 0.53
C LEU A 180 -4.77 -3.61 0.43
N LYS A 181 -3.94 -2.83 1.11
CA LYS A 181 -3.93 -1.37 1.03
C LYS A 181 -3.34 -0.83 -0.27
N GLY A 182 -2.37 -1.55 -0.84
CA GLY A 182 -1.70 -1.17 -2.08
C GLY A 182 -2.16 -1.95 -3.32
N PHE A 183 -3.27 -2.66 -3.24
CA PHE A 183 -3.61 -3.71 -4.17
C PHE A 183 -3.95 -3.27 -5.59
N HIS A 184 -3.70 -4.22 -6.51
CA HIS A 184 -4.24 -4.26 -7.85
C HIS A 184 -5.11 -5.54 -7.99
N TYR A 185 -6.33 -5.40 -8.47
CA TYR A 185 -7.37 -6.43 -8.46
C TYR A 185 -7.05 -7.74 -9.18
N ASN A 186 -6.18 -7.68 -10.18
CA ASN A 186 -5.73 -8.87 -10.91
C ASN A 186 -4.45 -9.47 -10.32
N ASP A 187 -4.07 -9.05 -9.11
CA ASP A 187 -2.93 -9.64 -8.41
C ASP A 187 -3.30 -11.08 -7.98
N THR A 188 -2.88 -12.05 -8.80
CA THR A 188 -3.10 -13.48 -8.52
C THR A 188 -2.45 -13.89 -7.20
N GLY A 189 -1.40 -13.20 -6.78
CA GLY A 189 -0.76 -13.40 -5.51
C GLY A 189 -1.64 -12.96 -4.33
N LEU A 190 -2.34 -11.83 -4.46
CA LEU A 190 -3.28 -11.39 -3.44
C LEU A 190 -4.45 -12.38 -3.29
N ALA A 191 -5.01 -12.88 -4.42
CA ALA A 191 -6.06 -13.89 -4.39
C ALA A 191 -5.60 -15.16 -3.68
N ALA A 192 -4.37 -15.61 -3.92
CA ALA A 192 -3.79 -16.76 -3.24
C ALA A 192 -3.57 -16.50 -1.74
N MET A 193 -3.11 -15.31 -1.36
CA MET A 193 -3.00 -14.91 0.06
C MET A 193 -4.34 -14.90 0.76
N LEU A 194 -5.40 -14.39 0.13
CA LEU A 194 -6.76 -14.39 0.68
C LEU A 194 -7.29 -15.82 0.86
N ASP A 195 -7.03 -16.72 -0.10
CA ASP A 195 -7.39 -18.14 0.04
C ASP A 195 -6.68 -18.78 1.25
N ILE A 196 -5.38 -18.54 1.41
CA ILE A 196 -4.61 -19.00 2.58
C ILE A 196 -5.17 -18.40 3.87
N TYR A 197 -5.49 -17.11 3.87
CA TYR A 197 -6.08 -16.43 5.01
C TYR A 197 -7.39 -17.09 5.45
N HIS A 198 -8.35 -17.27 4.54
CA HIS A 198 -9.65 -17.85 4.87
C HIS A 198 -9.57 -19.33 5.26
N ARG A 199 -8.64 -20.09 4.70
CA ARG A 199 -8.47 -21.52 5.04
C ARG A 199 -7.72 -21.76 6.33
N LEU A 200 -6.76 -20.92 6.68
CA LEU A 200 -5.81 -21.21 7.74
C LEU A 200 -5.71 -20.12 8.79
N TYR A 201 -5.63 -18.86 8.39
CA TYR A 201 -5.31 -17.78 9.31
C TYR A 201 -6.51 -17.13 9.98
N ALA A 202 -7.72 -17.26 9.44
CA ALA A 202 -8.93 -16.68 10.02
C ALA A 202 -9.19 -17.17 11.46
N ASP A 203 -8.74 -18.38 11.79
CA ASP A 203 -8.86 -18.99 13.11
C ASP A 203 -7.56 -18.87 13.96
N LEU A 204 -6.53 -18.21 13.45
CA LEU A 204 -5.27 -17.94 14.15
C LEU A 204 -5.20 -16.47 14.56
N TYR A 205 -4.64 -16.16 15.73
CA TYR A 205 -4.50 -14.79 16.23
C TYR A 205 -5.85 -14.03 16.32
N THR A 206 -6.95 -14.72 16.62
CA THR A 206 -8.35 -14.23 16.49
C THR A 206 -8.64 -12.93 17.23
N ASP A 207 -7.93 -12.65 18.32
CA ASP A 207 -8.10 -11.41 19.10
C ASP A 207 -7.30 -10.22 18.52
N HIS A 208 -6.52 -10.46 17.45
CA HIS A 208 -5.67 -9.41 16.88
C HIS A 208 -6.46 -8.49 15.95
N PRO A 209 -6.38 -7.14 16.10
CA PRO A 209 -7.16 -6.19 15.31
C PRO A 209 -6.79 -6.16 13.82
N VAL A 210 -5.70 -6.80 13.41
CA VAL A 210 -5.35 -6.97 12.00
C VAL A 210 -6.45 -7.68 11.22
N HIS A 211 -7.19 -8.60 11.82
CA HIS A 211 -8.32 -9.27 11.18
C HIS A 211 -9.42 -8.30 10.78
N GLN A 212 -9.72 -7.33 11.65
CA GLN A 212 -10.69 -6.29 11.32
C GLN A 212 -10.18 -5.43 10.16
N ARG A 213 -8.91 -5.04 10.16
CA ARG A 213 -8.30 -4.28 9.07
C ARG A 213 -8.34 -5.04 7.75
N ILE A 214 -7.98 -6.34 7.76
CA ILE A 214 -8.06 -7.22 6.59
C ILE A 214 -9.49 -7.28 6.07
N ALA A 215 -10.48 -7.54 6.93
CA ALA A 215 -11.88 -7.64 6.53
C ALA A 215 -12.42 -6.33 5.94
N GLU A 216 -12.06 -5.18 6.50
CA GLU A 216 -12.42 -3.86 5.97
C GLU A 216 -11.80 -3.61 4.59
N GLN A 217 -10.52 -3.92 4.41
CA GLN A 217 -9.83 -3.75 3.14
C GLN A 217 -10.31 -4.77 2.09
N GLU A 218 -10.53 -6.01 2.49
CA GLU A 218 -11.10 -7.04 1.61
C GLU A 218 -12.51 -6.66 1.14
N ALA A 219 -13.35 -6.12 2.02
CA ALA A 219 -14.67 -5.64 1.64
C ALA A 219 -14.61 -4.49 0.63
N ILE A 220 -13.65 -3.56 0.75
CA ILE A 220 -13.38 -2.53 -0.24
C ILE A 220 -12.93 -3.19 -1.55
N ALA A 221 -12.02 -4.14 -1.44
CA ALA A 221 -11.50 -4.91 -2.54
C ALA A 221 -12.61 -5.61 -3.34
N TYR A 222 -13.47 -6.33 -2.73
CA TYR A 222 -14.61 -6.97 -3.39
C TYR A 222 -15.63 -5.99 -4.00
N GLN A 223 -15.69 -4.75 -3.53
CA GLN A 223 -16.58 -3.74 -4.09
C GLN A 223 -16.17 -3.23 -5.46
N MET A 224 -14.96 -3.49 -5.92
CA MET A 224 -14.48 -2.92 -7.19
C MET A 224 -14.85 -3.76 -8.40
N PHE A 225 -14.42 -5.02 -8.49
CA PHE A 225 -14.71 -5.86 -9.66
C PHE A 225 -16.10 -6.50 -9.57
N GLY A 226 -16.89 -6.36 -10.65
CA GLY A 226 -18.26 -6.89 -10.72
C GLY A 226 -19.30 -6.06 -9.96
N HIS A 227 -18.89 -4.99 -9.28
CA HIS A 227 -19.75 -4.09 -8.53
C HIS A 227 -19.93 -2.75 -9.23
N LYS A 228 -20.91 -1.97 -8.78
CA LYS A 228 -21.14 -0.62 -9.30
C LYS A 228 -20.02 0.32 -8.87
N TYR A 229 -19.50 1.06 -9.83
CA TYR A 229 -18.58 2.15 -9.55
C TYR A 229 -19.33 3.25 -8.78
N SER A 230 -18.87 3.53 -7.58
CA SER A 230 -19.53 4.51 -6.71
C SER A 230 -19.31 5.94 -7.22
N ASP A 231 -20.36 6.75 -7.15
CA ASP A 231 -20.22 8.18 -7.45
C ASP A 231 -19.44 8.91 -6.33
N TYR A 232 -18.70 9.93 -6.75
CA TYR A 232 -17.95 10.81 -5.83
C TYR A 232 -17.88 12.22 -6.40
N ILE A 233 -17.54 13.18 -5.53
CA ILE A 233 -17.22 14.54 -5.91
C ILE A 233 -15.71 14.64 -6.17
N ALA A 234 -15.34 15.33 -7.25
CA ALA A 234 -13.97 15.71 -7.56
C ALA A 234 -13.95 17.15 -8.11
N ARG A 235 -12.77 17.70 -8.36
CA ARG A 235 -12.65 19.01 -9.02
C ARG A 235 -12.20 18.85 -10.46
N THR A 236 -12.72 19.71 -11.33
CA THR A 236 -12.15 19.91 -12.67
C THR A 236 -10.82 20.66 -12.57
N MET A 237 -10.07 20.70 -13.66
CA MET A 237 -8.85 21.53 -13.74
C MET A 237 -9.10 23.02 -13.45
N ASP A 238 -10.32 23.53 -13.69
CA ASP A 238 -10.71 24.91 -13.38
C ASP A 238 -11.21 25.09 -11.93
N GLY A 239 -11.16 24.02 -11.13
CA GLY A 239 -11.53 24.05 -9.70
C GLY A 239 -13.03 23.88 -9.42
N GLN A 240 -13.87 23.64 -10.44
CA GLN A 240 -15.30 23.41 -10.25
C GLN A 240 -15.52 22.02 -9.65
N GLN A 241 -16.41 21.91 -8.66
CA GLN A 241 -16.86 20.63 -8.15
C GLN A 241 -17.82 19.98 -9.14
N VAL A 242 -17.59 18.69 -9.40
CA VAL A 242 -18.39 17.87 -10.33
C VAL A 242 -18.59 16.49 -9.72
N HIS A 243 -19.64 15.81 -10.15
CA HIS A 243 -19.83 14.40 -9.86
C HIS A 243 -19.10 13.54 -10.88
N ALA A 244 -18.39 12.49 -10.44
CA ALA A 244 -17.75 11.55 -11.36
C ALA A 244 -18.78 10.87 -12.28
N SER A 245 -19.99 10.66 -11.80
CA SER A 245 -21.10 10.11 -12.58
C SER A 245 -21.44 10.92 -13.83
N ASP A 246 -21.16 12.22 -13.88
CA ASP A 246 -21.33 13.05 -15.07
C ASP A 246 -20.41 12.60 -16.23
N TYR A 247 -19.33 11.91 -15.89
CA TYR A 247 -18.30 11.45 -16.84
C TYR A 247 -18.45 9.99 -17.26
N TYR A 248 -19.09 9.12 -16.47
CA TYR A 248 -19.19 7.69 -16.82
C TYR A 248 -20.61 7.16 -17.03
N LYS A 249 -21.63 7.86 -16.54
CA LYS A 249 -23.02 7.36 -16.59
C LYS A 249 -23.46 7.08 -18.04
N ASP A 250 -24.08 5.92 -18.27
CA ASP A 250 -24.58 5.42 -19.54
C ASP A 250 -23.51 5.25 -20.63
N ARG A 251 -22.23 5.18 -20.25
CA ARG A 251 -21.07 5.07 -21.15
C ARG A 251 -20.18 3.90 -20.78
N LEU A 252 -19.61 3.24 -21.79
CA LEU A 252 -18.46 2.37 -21.59
C LEU A 252 -17.24 3.26 -21.31
N THR A 253 -16.71 3.23 -20.11
CA THR A 253 -15.73 4.22 -19.66
C THR A 253 -14.46 3.56 -19.10
N LEU A 254 -13.31 4.06 -19.53
CA LEU A 254 -12.02 3.84 -18.89
C LEU A 254 -11.77 4.98 -17.90
N VAL A 255 -11.56 4.63 -16.64
CA VAL A 255 -11.08 5.54 -15.60
C VAL A 255 -9.59 5.32 -15.40
N ILE A 256 -8.81 6.39 -15.43
CA ILE A 256 -7.35 6.37 -15.21
C ILE A 256 -7.07 7.11 -13.90
N CYS A 257 -6.71 6.37 -12.85
CA CYS A 257 -6.21 6.96 -11.61
C CYS A 257 -4.71 7.18 -11.72
N TRP A 258 -4.24 8.37 -11.43
CA TRP A 258 -2.83 8.74 -11.58
C TRP A 258 -2.40 9.87 -10.64
N ALA A 259 -1.14 10.26 -10.66
CA ALA A 259 -0.63 11.44 -9.97
C ALA A 259 0.51 12.08 -10.75
N SER A 260 0.67 13.40 -10.65
CA SER A 260 1.73 14.10 -11.38
C SER A 260 3.15 13.82 -10.86
N TRP A 261 3.25 13.39 -9.62
CA TRP A 261 4.49 12.96 -8.98
C TRP A 261 4.82 11.47 -9.24
N CYS A 262 3.90 10.71 -9.86
CA CYS A 262 4.09 9.31 -10.20
C CYS A 262 4.61 9.17 -11.64
N ALA A 263 5.91 9.09 -11.84
CA ALA A 263 6.50 8.96 -13.16
C ALA A 263 6.06 7.71 -13.94
N PRO A 264 5.89 6.52 -13.33
CA PRO A 264 5.28 5.38 -14.01
C PRO A 264 3.86 5.65 -14.49
N CYS A 265 3.01 6.29 -13.66
CA CYS A 265 1.62 6.60 -14.02
C CYS A 265 1.53 7.54 -15.23
N ILE A 266 2.46 8.50 -15.32
CA ILE A 266 2.53 9.41 -16.49
C ILE A 266 2.91 8.64 -17.75
N ARG A 267 3.84 7.68 -17.68
CA ARG A 267 4.19 6.82 -18.83
C ARG A 267 3.00 5.99 -19.27
N GLU A 268 2.35 5.32 -18.31
CA GLU A 268 1.14 4.54 -18.56
C GLU A 268 0.03 5.36 -19.22
N ALA A 269 -0.27 6.55 -18.71
CA ALA A 269 -1.25 7.45 -19.32
C ALA A 269 -0.87 7.84 -20.77
N ASN A 270 0.43 8.06 -21.04
CA ASN A 270 0.89 8.34 -22.41
C ASN A 270 0.68 7.15 -23.34
N ASP A 271 0.92 5.93 -22.87
CA ASP A 271 0.76 4.70 -23.64
C ASP A 271 -0.74 4.37 -23.89
N ILE A 272 -1.65 4.98 -23.14
CA ILE A 272 -3.11 4.88 -23.34
C ILE A 272 -3.61 5.82 -24.46
N ILE A 273 -2.91 6.92 -24.79
CA ILE A 273 -3.33 7.86 -25.85
C ILE A 273 -3.61 7.17 -27.20
N PRO A 274 -2.76 6.25 -27.69
CA PRO A 274 -3.07 5.50 -28.91
C PRO A 274 -4.35 4.66 -28.82
N LEU A 275 -4.61 4.05 -27.66
CA LEU A 275 -5.83 3.27 -27.44
C LEU A 275 -7.07 4.15 -27.40
N TYR A 276 -6.98 5.32 -26.77
CA TYR A 276 -8.05 6.33 -26.83
C TYR A 276 -8.36 6.68 -28.27
N ASN A 277 -7.39 7.06 -29.08
CA ASN A 277 -7.57 7.42 -30.48
C ASN A 277 -8.18 6.29 -31.32
N GLN A 278 -7.86 5.02 -31.00
CA GLN A 278 -8.37 3.86 -31.69
C GLN A 278 -9.85 3.55 -31.36
N TYR A 279 -10.25 3.76 -30.08
CA TYR A 279 -11.55 3.28 -29.59
C TYR A 279 -12.56 4.38 -29.27
N HIS A 280 -12.14 5.65 -29.16
CA HIS A 280 -13.02 6.75 -28.79
C HIS A 280 -14.22 6.89 -29.77
N ASP A 281 -13.97 6.91 -31.06
CA ASP A 281 -15.02 7.01 -32.08
C ASP A 281 -15.89 5.74 -32.16
N ARG A 282 -15.44 4.65 -31.55
CA ARG A 282 -16.18 3.38 -31.43
C ARG A 282 -17.00 3.31 -30.14
N GLY A 283 -16.95 4.34 -29.31
CA GLY A 283 -17.76 4.50 -28.11
C GLY A 283 -17.06 4.24 -26.80
N LEU A 284 -15.72 4.23 -26.75
CA LEU A 284 -14.96 4.29 -25.51
C LEU A 284 -14.94 5.72 -24.99
N ASN A 285 -15.49 5.94 -23.82
CA ASN A 285 -15.31 7.16 -23.06
C ASN A 285 -14.09 7.02 -22.12
N VAL A 286 -13.38 8.08 -21.84
CA VAL A 286 -12.24 8.10 -20.91
C VAL A 286 -12.28 9.35 -20.07
N PHE A 287 -11.98 9.26 -18.81
CA PHE A 287 -11.58 10.37 -17.95
C PHE A 287 -10.49 9.92 -16.99
N SER A 288 -9.72 10.85 -16.46
CA SER A 288 -8.72 10.56 -15.44
C SER A 288 -9.00 11.28 -14.15
N LEU A 289 -8.57 10.69 -13.04
CA LEU A 289 -8.60 11.26 -11.70
C LEU A 289 -7.17 11.33 -11.15
N ALA A 290 -6.70 12.53 -10.84
CA ALA A 290 -5.38 12.76 -10.28
C ALA A 290 -5.43 12.88 -8.76
N HIS A 291 -4.47 12.26 -8.07
CA HIS A 291 -4.21 12.41 -6.65
C HIS A 291 -3.08 13.41 -6.44
N GLU A 292 -3.41 14.63 -6.04
CA GLU A 292 -2.45 15.72 -5.92
C GLU A 292 -2.40 16.27 -4.50
N PHE A 293 -1.25 16.82 -4.13
CA PHE A 293 -1.02 17.44 -2.83
C PHE A 293 -0.54 18.87 -3.01
N THR A 294 -0.97 19.77 -2.13
CA THR A 294 -0.56 21.17 -2.03
C THR A 294 -1.02 22.04 -3.19
N SER A 295 -0.87 21.61 -4.47
CA SER A 295 -1.33 22.36 -5.65
C SER A 295 -1.54 21.46 -6.86
N THR A 296 -2.29 21.96 -7.84
CA THR A 296 -2.52 21.28 -9.13
C THR A 296 -1.53 21.68 -10.22
N ASP A 297 -0.51 22.48 -9.93
CA ASP A 297 0.39 23.05 -10.94
C ASP A 297 1.20 22.00 -11.69
N ALA A 298 1.69 20.97 -10.98
CA ALA A 298 2.43 19.88 -11.59
C ALA A 298 1.53 19.03 -12.50
N MET A 299 0.32 18.73 -12.05
CA MET A 299 -0.71 18.06 -12.84
C MET A 299 -1.04 18.84 -14.12
N ARG A 300 -1.32 20.14 -14.03
CA ARG A 300 -1.61 21.00 -15.20
C ARG A 300 -0.49 20.94 -16.23
N LYS A 301 0.76 21.10 -15.78
CA LYS A 301 1.95 20.99 -16.64
C LYS A 301 2.09 19.60 -17.29
N ALA A 302 1.76 18.53 -16.57
CA ALA A 302 1.79 17.18 -17.12
C ALA A 302 0.70 16.99 -18.19
N VAL A 303 -0.53 17.42 -17.93
CA VAL A 303 -1.65 17.36 -18.87
C VAL A 303 -1.34 18.16 -20.16
N GLU A 304 -0.86 19.39 -20.02
CA GLU A 304 -0.49 20.24 -21.17
C GLU A 304 0.67 19.63 -21.97
N ARG A 305 1.74 19.23 -21.30
CA ARG A 305 2.93 18.65 -21.95
C ARG A 305 2.61 17.38 -22.74
N ASN A 306 1.77 16.50 -22.18
CA ASN A 306 1.44 15.23 -22.80
C ASN A 306 0.18 15.31 -23.69
N SER A 307 -0.54 16.44 -23.66
CA SER A 307 -1.76 16.67 -24.47
C SER A 307 -2.82 15.58 -24.26
N TYR A 308 -3.16 15.27 -23.02
CA TYR A 308 -4.16 14.24 -22.71
C TYR A 308 -5.51 14.60 -23.37
N PRO A 309 -6.08 13.69 -24.19
CA PRO A 309 -7.28 14.00 -25.00
C PRO A 309 -8.60 13.84 -24.22
N TRP A 310 -8.55 13.46 -22.94
CA TRP A 310 -9.70 13.21 -22.08
C TRP A 310 -9.80 14.21 -20.93
N PRO A 311 -10.97 14.37 -20.30
CA PRO A 311 -11.15 15.18 -19.11
C PRO A 311 -10.29 14.67 -17.94
N CYS A 312 -9.63 15.60 -17.24
CA CYS A 312 -8.85 15.31 -16.05
C CYS A 312 -9.53 15.92 -14.81
N LEU A 313 -9.89 15.08 -13.87
CA LEU A 313 -10.39 15.46 -12.56
C LEU A 313 -9.26 15.38 -11.53
N VAL A 314 -9.46 15.97 -10.37
CA VAL A 314 -8.48 15.95 -9.27
C VAL A 314 -9.16 15.85 -7.91
N ASP A 315 -8.57 15.04 -7.03
CA ASP A 315 -8.79 15.09 -5.58
C ASP A 315 -7.51 15.67 -4.96
N LEU A 316 -7.57 16.96 -4.58
CA LEU A 316 -6.44 17.71 -4.01
C LEU A 316 -6.44 17.57 -2.50
N ASP A 317 -5.31 17.18 -1.92
CA ASP A 317 -5.13 17.00 -0.47
C ASP A 317 -6.17 16.05 0.15
N ASP A 318 -6.63 15.04 -0.60
CA ASP A 318 -7.72 14.12 -0.17
C ASP A 318 -9.01 14.85 0.24
N GLU A 319 -9.31 16.01 -0.33
CA GLU A 319 -10.47 16.84 0.05
C GLU A 319 -11.76 16.02 0.10
N PHE A 320 -11.93 15.12 -0.86
CA PHE A 320 -13.10 14.25 -0.95
C PHE A 320 -12.81 12.81 -0.51
N GLY A 321 -11.54 12.47 -0.27
CA GLY A 321 -11.09 11.16 0.15
C GLY A 321 -11.39 10.06 -0.88
N VAL A 322 -11.35 10.39 -2.17
CA VAL A 322 -11.75 9.48 -3.25
C VAL A 322 -10.88 8.24 -3.29
N PHE A 323 -9.57 8.42 -3.23
CA PHE A 323 -8.61 7.31 -3.30
C PHE A 323 -8.76 6.35 -2.13
N ARG A 324 -9.00 6.85 -0.92
CA ARG A 324 -9.27 6.03 0.27
C ARG A 324 -10.60 5.29 0.20
N LYS A 325 -11.67 5.96 -0.25
CA LYS A 325 -13.01 5.37 -0.34
C LYS A 325 -13.12 4.28 -1.40
N HIS A 326 -12.36 4.41 -2.47
CA HIS A 326 -12.39 3.48 -3.59
C HIS A 326 -11.27 2.43 -3.51
N GLY A 327 -10.46 2.44 -2.43
CA GLY A 327 -9.37 1.49 -2.25
C GLY A 327 -8.35 1.53 -3.39
N THR A 328 -8.32 2.61 -4.17
CA THR A 328 -7.33 2.79 -5.23
C THR A 328 -6.10 3.44 -4.65
N ALA A 329 -4.94 2.82 -4.88
CA ALA A 329 -3.67 3.49 -4.76
C ALA A 329 -3.57 4.62 -5.82
N ASN A 330 -2.43 5.27 -5.90
CA ASN A 330 -2.22 6.40 -6.81
C ASN A 330 -2.24 6.02 -8.30
N SER A 331 -2.39 4.74 -8.66
CA SER A 331 -2.46 4.24 -10.02
C SER A 331 -3.48 3.10 -10.10
N ALA A 332 -4.45 3.23 -10.99
CA ALA A 332 -5.39 2.16 -11.33
C ALA A 332 -6.04 2.43 -12.68
N LEU A 333 -6.32 1.36 -13.41
CA LEU A 333 -7.12 1.37 -14.63
C LEU A 333 -8.43 0.63 -14.37
N LEU A 334 -9.56 1.27 -14.61
CA LEU A 334 -10.88 0.67 -14.37
C LEU A 334 -11.70 0.77 -15.66
N ILE A 335 -12.25 -0.33 -16.15
CA ILE A 335 -13.23 -0.31 -17.23
C ILE A 335 -14.61 -0.48 -16.62
N ILE A 336 -15.48 0.51 -16.84
CA ILE A 336 -16.84 0.57 -16.34
C ILE A 336 -17.78 0.44 -17.56
N ASP A 337 -18.72 -0.48 -17.51
CA ASP A 337 -19.71 -0.60 -18.56
C ASP A 337 -20.83 0.47 -18.45
N ARG A 338 -21.79 0.42 -19.36
CA ARG A 338 -22.85 1.44 -19.47
C ARG A 338 -23.80 1.46 -18.29
N ASP A 339 -23.94 0.37 -17.57
CA ASP A 339 -24.79 0.29 -16.38
C ASP A 339 -24.03 0.69 -15.09
N GLY A 340 -22.77 1.08 -15.24
CA GLY A 340 -21.89 1.50 -14.14
C GLY A 340 -21.18 0.35 -13.42
N THR A 341 -21.19 -0.86 -13.97
CA THR A 341 -20.47 -1.98 -13.38
C THR A 341 -19.00 -1.99 -13.78
N ILE A 342 -18.10 -2.20 -12.86
CA ILE A 342 -16.66 -2.37 -13.15
C ILE A 342 -16.47 -3.75 -13.74
N ILE A 343 -16.11 -3.81 -15.03
CA ILE A 343 -15.99 -5.06 -15.81
C ILE A 343 -14.54 -5.48 -16.04
N ALA A 344 -13.58 -4.63 -15.75
CA ALA A 344 -12.16 -4.98 -15.76
C ALA A 344 -11.35 -3.98 -14.93
N VAL A 345 -10.25 -4.49 -14.38
CA VAL A 345 -9.21 -3.70 -13.67
C VAL A 345 -7.85 -4.16 -14.21
N PRO A 346 -7.43 -3.66 -15.40
CA PRO A 346 -6.14 -4.03 -16.00
C PRO A 346 -4.98 -3.57 -15.12
N ASN A 347 -3.95 -4.40 -14.97
CA ASN A 347 -2.71 -4.04 -14.25
C ASN A 347 -1.65 -3.41 -15.16
N SER A 348 -1.85 -3.46 -16.46
CA SER A 348 -0.93 -2.89 -17.45
C SER A 348 -1.68 -2.41 -18.69
N VAL A 349 -0.99 -1.60 -19.51
CA VAL A 349 -1.52 -1.15 -20.80
C VAL A 349 -1.74 -2.31 -21.77
N GLU A 350 -0.92 -3.35 -21.69
CA GLU A 350 -1.06 -4.59 -22.48
C GLU A 350 -2.36 -5.32 -22.13
N GLU A 351 -2.66 -5.49 -20.86
CA GLU A 351 -3.92 -6.09 -20.41
C GLU A 351 -5.12 -5.21 -20.79
N LEU A 352 -5.01 -3.88 -20.62
CA LEU A 352 -6.01 -2.94 -21.07
C LEU A 352 -6.30 -3.10 -22.56
N LYS A 353 -5.26 -3.15 -23.40
CA LYS A 353 -5.37 -3.35 -24.84
C LYS A 353 -6.09 -4.65 -25.17
N ALA A 354 -5.67 -5.75 -24.57
CA ALA A 354 -6.30 -7.06 -24.79
C ALA A 354 -7.78 -7.04 -24.41
N LYS A 355 -8.12 -6.38 -23.31
CA LYS A 355 -9.51 -6.26 -22.86
C LYS A 355 -10.35 -5.36 -23.76
N LEU A 356 -9.81 -4.25 -24.24
CA LEU A 356 -10.49 -3.40 -25.21
C LEU A 356 -10.69 -4.12 -26.56
N GLU A 357 -9.71 -4.89 -27.03
CA GLU A 357 -9.86 -5.74 -28.22
C GLU A 357 -11.00 -6.75 -28.06
N GLU A 358 -11.12 -7.40 -26.89
CA GLU A 358 -12.24 -8.30 -26.57
C GLU A 358 -13.59 -7.57 -26.61
N ILE A 359 -13.71 -6.42 -25.90
CA ILE A 359 -14.95 -5.64 -25.79
C ILE A 359 -15.42 -5.10 -27.16
N PHE A 360 -14.47 -4.75 -28.02
CA PHE A 360 -14.76 -4.13 -29.33
C PHE A 360 -14.65 -5.11 -30.52
N LYS A 361 -14.47 -6.40 -30.27
CA LYS A 361 -14.28 -7.42 -31.33
C LYS A 361 -15.48 -7.51 -32.28
N ASP A 362 -16.69 -7.33 -31.75
CA ASP A 362 -17.95 -7.50 -32.47
C ASP A 362 -18.73 -6.19 -32.70
N LYS A 363 -18.06 -5.04 -32.56
CA LYS A 363 -18.67 -3.71 -32.68
C LYS A 363 -18.12 -2.90 -33.84
#